data_008ce39df394bd39e8b22b3b416a4cc9
#
_entry.id   008ce39df394bd39e8b22b3b416a4cc9
#
_cell.length_a   1.000
_cell.length_b   1.000
_cell.length_c   1.000
_cell.angle_alpha   90.00
_cell.angle_beta   90.00
_cell.angle_gamma   90.00
#
_symmetry.space_group_name_H-M   'P 1'
#
loop_
_entity.id
_entity.type
_entity.pdbx_description
1 polymer ?
#
loop_
_entity_poly.entity_id
_entity_poly.type
_entity_poly.pdbx_seq_one_letter_code
_entity_poly.pdbx_strand_id
1 'polypeptide(L)'
;ISTFADVIKLNSYTNGEVTLDKVTDKFANVQAIHRLTPTEDGADGVDLTAALITITDPVSLDQANTANDFSDGLITLNSVIDSFDNLIAIDAIPSDQLTMANAAVQVTDEVNLSKVNDLRADTTGNITVDEIKDNKVNLAAVNAFVVEEGVAGDVILSESDITVTAVSYTHLRAHE
;
A
#
# COMPACT_ATOMS: atom_id res chain seq x y z
N ILE A 1 1.88 -19.74 -9.97
CA ILE A 1 2.20 -18.29 -10.00
C ILE A 1 2.41 -17.95 -11.45
N SER A 2 1.57 -17.07 -12.00
CA SER A 2 1.67 -16.66 -13.41
C SER A 2 2.15 -15.21 -13.46
N THR A 3 3.19 -14.98 -14.24
CA THR A 3 3.65 -13.63 -14.60
C THR A 3 3.00 -13.22 -15.92
N PHE A 4 3.04 -11.92 -16.26
CA PHE A 4 2.54 -11.42 -17.55
C PHE A 4 3.14 -12.18 -18.74
N ALA A 5 4.45 -12.47 -18.70
CA ALA A 5 5.12 -13.22 -19.77
C ALA A 5 4.58 -14.65 -19.90
N ASP A 6 4.31 -15.33 -18.78
CA ASP A 6 3.74 -16.67 -18.80
C ASP A 6 2.31 -16.68 -19.36
N VAL A 7 1.51 -15.68 -18.98
CA VAL A 7 0.12 -15.53 -19.43
C VAL A 7 0.05 -15.30 -20.92
N ILE A 8 0.83 -14.36 -21.48
CA ILE A 8 0.92 -14.10 -22.92
C ILE A 8 1.29 -15.38 -23.67
N LYS A 9 2.25 -16.14 -23.15
CA LYS A 9 2.67 -17.40 -23.76
C LYS A 9 1.57 -18.46 -23.73
N LEU A 10 0.88 -18.62 -22.60
CA LEU A 10 -0.25 -19.54 -22.49
C LEU A 10 -1.37 -19.16 -23.44
N ASN A 11 -1.77 -17.91 -23.47
CA ASN A 11 -2.83 -17.40 -24.33
C ASN A 11 -2.50 -17.59 -25.83
N SER A 12 -1.22 -17.61 -26.20
CA SER A 12 -0.81 -17.88 -27.59
C SER A 12 -0.90 -19.35 -28.01
N TYR A 13 -1.07 -20.26 -27.05
CA TYR A 13 -1.16 -21.72 -27.35
C TYR A 13 -2.57 -22.26 -27.47
N THR A 14 -3.57 -21.46 -27.12
CA THR A 14 -4.98 -21.85 -27.17
C THR A 14 -5.83 -20.80 -27.87
N ASN A 15 -6.92 -21.25 -28.49
CA ASN A 15 -7.98 -20.39 -28.97
C ASN A 15 -9.18 -20.41 -28.00
N GLY A 16 -8.96 -20.87 -26.79
CA GLY A 16 -9.96 -20.91 -25.71
C GLY A 16 -9.53 -20.04 -24.53
N GLU A 17 -10.43 -19.82 -23.60
CA GLU A 17 -10.20 -19.05 -22.39
C GLU A 17 -9.07 -19.64 -21.53
N VAL A 18 -8.24 -18.77 -20.97
CA VAL A 18 -7.20 -19.09 -20.00
C VAL A 18 -7.62 -18.58 -18.62
N THR A 19 -8.11 -19.45 -17.76
CA THR A 19 -8.45 -19.10 -16.37
C THR A 19 -7.21 -19.09 -15.50
N LEU A 20 -7.03 -18.02 -14.70
CA LEU A 20 -5.90 -17.87 -13.77
C LEU A 20 -6.39 -17.87 -12.32
N ASP A 21 -5.88 -18.81 -11.52
CA ASP A 21 -6.18 -18.87 -10.08
C ASP A 21 -5.33 -17.88 -9.28
N LYS A 22 -4.11 -17.56 -9.76
CA LYS A 22 -3.18 -16.67 -9.06
C LYS A 22 -2.24 -15.93 -10.01
N VAL A 23 -2.13 -14.62 -9.78
CA VAL A 23 -1.20 -13.73 -10.49
C VAL A 23 -0.32 -13.02 -9.47
N THR A 24 0.98 -12.92 -9.76
CA THR A 24 1.94 -12.14 -8.96
C THR A 24 2.83 -11.37 -9.91
N ASP A 25 2.63 -10.06 -9.99
CA ASP A 25 3.39 -9.19 -10.89
C ASP A 25 3.26 -7.71 -10.47
N LYS A 26 3.90 -6.82 -11.22
CA LYS A 26 3.75 -5.37 -11.09
C LYS A 26 2.35 -4.94 -11.53
N PHE A 27 1.86 -3.83 -10.97
CA PHE A 27 0.55 -3.27 -11.32
C PHE A 27 0.31 -3.14 -12.84
N ALA A 28 1.27 -2.56 -13.57
CA ALA A 28 1.16 -2.38 -15.01
C ALA A 28 1.00 -3.71 -15.78
N ASN A 29 1.66 -4.77 -15.32
CA ASN A 29 1.56 -6.10 -15.92
C ASN A 29 0.22 -6.76 -15.61
N VAL A 30 -0.26 -6.67 -14.37
CA VAL A 30 -1.58 -7.17 -13.96
C VAL A 30 -2.68 -6.46 -14.76
N GLN A 31 -2.58 -5.12 -14.90
CA GLN A 31 -3.51 -4.35 -15.72
C GLN A 31 -3.47 -4.78 -17.20
N ALA A 32 -2.28 -5.10 -17.71
CA ALA A 32 -2.16 -5.60 -19.10
C ALA A 32 -2.78 -6.99 -19.27
N ILE A 33 -2.68 -7.89 -18.28
CA ILE A 33 -3.38 -9.17 -18.26
C ILE A 33 -4.89 -8.95 -18.23
N HIS A 34 -5.39 -8.08 -17.33
CA HIS A 34 -6.82 -7.78 -17.23
C HIS A 34 -7.42 -7.29 -18.57
N ARG A 35 -6.65 -6.52 -19.36
CA ARG A 35 -7.10 -6.07 -20.70
C ARG A 35 -7.20 -7.20 -21.73
N LEU A 36 -6.71 -8.39 -21.44
CA LEU A 36 -6.89 -9.59 -22.27
C LEU A 36 -8.18 -10.34 -21.93
N THR A 37 -8.92 -9.89 -20.90
CA THR A 37 -10.21 -10.47 -20.52
C THR A 37 -11.19 -10.32 -21.68
N PRO A 38 -11.89 -11.40 -22.08
CA PRO A 38 -12.86 -11.35 -23.15
C PRO A 38 -14.01 -10.37 -22.85
N THR A 39 -14.45 -9.65 -23.86
CA THR A 39 -15.62 -8.76 -23.74
C THR A 39 -16.96 -9.46 -23.98
N GLU A 40 -16.91 -10.74 -24.39
CA GLU A 40 -18.09 -11.57 -24.67
C GLU A 40 -17.88 -12.99 -24.15
N ASP A 41 -18.92 -13.62 -23.62
CA ASP A 41 -18.89 -15.01 -23.14
C ASP A 41 -18.40 -15.99 -24.22
N GLY A 42 -17.35 -16.76 -23.88
CA GLY A 42 -16.78 -17.77 -24.77
C GLY A 42 -15.82 -17.26 -25.83
N ALA A 43 -15.40 -15.97 -25.74
CA ALA A 43 -14.31 -15.43 -26.55
C ALA A 43 -12.95 -15.86 -26.00
N ASP A 44 -11.95 -15.94 -26.91
CA ASP A 44 -10.57 -16.18 -26.52
C ASP A 44 -10.07 -15.06 -25.60
N GLY A 45 -9.38 -15.39 -24.50
CA GLY A 45 -8.84 -14.39 -23.60
C GLY A 45 -8.41 -14.95 -22.24
N VAL A 46 -8.23 -14.06 -21.28
CA VAL A 46 -7.77 -14.41 -19.93
C VAL A 46 -8.83 -14.07 -18.90
N ASP A 47 -9.28 -15.06 -18.15
CA ASP A 47 -10.21 -14.88 -17.03
C ASP A 47 -9.45 -14.69 -15.70
N LEU A 48 -9.70 -13.56 -15.03
CA LEU A 48 -9.19 -13.19 -13.73
C LEU A 48 -10.28 -13.12 -12.66
N THR A 49 -11.53 -13.41 -12.97
CA THR A 49 -12.69 -13.13 -12.11
C THR A 49 -12.53 -13.60 -10.67
N ALA A 50 -11.94 -14.77 -10.45
CA ALA A 50 -11.70 -15.31 -9.11
C ALA A 50 -10.22 -15.39 -8.73
N ALA A 51 -9.33 -14.73 -9.49
CA ALA A 51 -7.89 -14.83 -9.28
C ALA A 51 -7.44 -14.15 -7.99
N LEU A 52 -6.55 -14.80 -7.25
CA LEU A 52 -5.78 -14.14 -6.19
C LEU A 52 -4.65 -13.33 -6.81
N ILE A 53 -4.64 -12.02 -6.60
CA ILE A 53 -3.68 -11.12 -7.22
C ILE A 53 -2.71 -10.57 -6.17
N THR A 54 -1.41 -10.63 -6.43
CA THR A 54 -0.38 -9.97 -5.62
C THR A 54 0.34 -8.94 -6.48
N ILE A 55 0.25 -7.66 -6.10
CA ILE A 55 0.96 -6.56 -6.76
C ILE A 55 2.27 -6.31 -6.02
N THR A 56 3.39 -6.32 -6.75
CA THR A 56 4.74 -6.37 -6.18
C THR A 56 5.45 -5.02 -6.12
N ASP A 57 5.03 -4.05 -6.92
CA ASP A 57 5.55 -2.68 -6.93
C ASP A 57 4.66 -1.72 -6.12
N PRO A 58 5.16 -0.54 -5.72
CA PRO A 58 4.38 0.45 -5.00
C PRO A 58 3.17 0.93 -5.80
N VAL A 59 2.01 1.01 -5.16
CA VAL A 59 0.76 1.50 -5.74
C VAL A 59 0.19 2.67 -4.94
N SER A 60 -0.49 3.59 -5.65
CA SER A 60 -1.30 4.66 -5.07
C SER A 60 -2.75 4.21 -4.83
N LEU A 61 -3.56 5.06 -4.16
CA LEU A 61 -5.01 4.82 -4.00
C LEU A 61 -5.72 4.60 -5.34
N ASP A 62 -5.40 5.41 -6.36
CA ASP A 62 -6.03 5.28 -7.69
C ASP A 62 -5.69 3.92 -8.32
N GLN A 63 -4.45 3.46 -8.16
CA GLN A 63 -4.03 2.15 -8.65
C GLN A 63 -4.64 1.01 -7.83
N ALA A 64 -4.75 1.15 -6.50
CA ALA A 64 -5.40 0.18 -5.62
C ALA A 64 -6.88 0.02 -5.97
N ASN A 65 -7.61 1.12 -6.17
CA ASN A 65 -9.00 1.10 -6.62
C ASN A 65 -9.14 0.43 -8.00
N THR A 66 -8.25 0.78 -8.94
CA THR A 66 -8.24 0.16 -10.26
C THR A 66 -7.94 -1.35 -10.18
N ALA A 67 -7.01 -1.75 -9.31
CA ALA A 67 -6.69 -3.16 -9.10
C ALA A 67 -7.88 -3.93 -8.52
N ASN A 68 -8.65 -3.31 -7.62
CA ASN A 68 -9.82 -3.91 -7.00
C ASN A 68 -10.92 -4.29 -8.03
N ASP A 69 -10.91 -3.67 -9.20
CA ASP A 69 -11.81 -3.99 -10.31
C ASP A 69 -11.30 -5.16 -11.19
N PHE A 70 -10.09 -5.69 -10.95
CA PHE A 70 -9.52 -6.75 -11.79
C PHE A 70 -10.04 -8.14 -11.47
N SER A 71 -10.48 -8.37 -10.23
CA SER A 71 -10.88 -9.69 -9.74
C SER A 71 -11.83 -9.57 -8.55
N ASP A 72 -12.76 -10.52 -8.41
CA ASP A 72 -13.53 -10.74 -7.19
C ASP A 72 -12.72 -11.51 -6.12
N GLY A 73 -11.52 -11.99 -6.46
CA GLY A 73 -10.59 -12.62 -5.54
C GLY A 73 -9.77 -11.59 -4.76
N LEU A 74 -9.11 -12.04 -3.68
CA LEU A 74 -8.31 -11.17 -2.83
C LEU A 74 -7.11 -10.58 -3.58
N ILE A 75 -6.96 -9.26 -3.48
CA ILE A 75 -5.80 -8.51 -3.97
C ILE A 75 -4.89 -8.17 -2.80
N THR A 76 -3.63 -8.56 -2.89
CA THR A 76 -2.59 -8.27 -1.90
C THR A 76 -1.62 -7.24 -2.45
N LEU A 77 -1.42 -6.15 -1.73
CA LEU A 77 -0.44 -5.12 -2.03
C LEU A 77 0.83 -5.36 -1.20
N ASN A 78 1.99 -5.47 -1.85
CA ASN A 78 3.27 -5.60 -1.15
C ASN A 78 3.88 -4.25 -0.76
N SER A 79 3.49 -3.18 -1.46
CA SER A 79 3.94 -1.82 -1.15
C SER A 79 2.90 -0.80 -1.58
N VAL A 80 2.75 0.27 -0.81
CA VAL A 80 1.87 1.42 -1.10
C VAL A 80 2.62 2.73 -0.90
N ILE A 81 2.34 3.74 -1.73
CA ILE A 81 2.94 5.06 -1.67
C ILE A 81 1.88 6.11 -1.97
N ASP A 82 1.54 6.93 -0.97
CA ASP A 82 0.56 8.02 -1.13
C ASP A 82 0.59 8.99 0.06
N SER A 83 -0.31 9.98 0.05
CA SER A 83 -0.62 10.80 1.20
C SER A 83 -1.27 9.98 2.32
N PHE A 84 -1.18 10.44 3.56
CA PHE A 84 -1.78 9.77 4.71
C PHE A 84 -3.27 9.45 4.50
N ASP A 85 -4.05 10.44 4.06
CA ASP A 85 -5.50 10.27 3.88
C ASP A 85 -5.83 9.22 2.82
N ASN A 86 -5.02 9.12 1.76
CA ASN A 86 -5.17 8.11 0.72
C ASN A 86 -4.77 6.72 1.22
N LEU A 87 -3.74 6.60 2.07
CA LEU A 87 -3.34 5.33 2.68
C LEU A 87 -4.44 4.77 3.59
N ILE A 88 -5.07 5.64 4.41
CA ILE A 88 -6.24 5.25 5.22
C ILE A 88 -7.42 4.85 4.33
N ALA A 89 -7.60 5.50 3.17
CA ALA A 89 -8.65 5.11 2.22
C ALA A 89 -8.39 3.75 1.57
N ILE A 90 -7.13 3.36 1.34
CA ILE A 90 -6.77 2.01 0.88
C ILE A 90 -7.10 0.97 1.96
N ASP A 91 -6.74 1.23 3.23
CA ASP A 91 -7.06 0.31 4.33
C ASP A 91 -8.57 0.16 4.57
N ALA A 92 -9.35 1.19 4.26
CA ALA A 92 -10.81 1.16 4.33
C ALA A 92 -11.49 0.28 3.26
N ILE A 93 -10.77 -0.18 2.22
CA ILE A 93 -11.29 -1.17 1.27
C ILE A 93 -11.49 -2.50 2.03
N PRO A 94 -12.64 -3.20 1.84
CA PRO A 94 -12.89 -4.45 2.55
C PRO A 94 -11.73 -5.45 2.43
N SER A 95 -11.28 -5.99 3.56
CA SER A 95 -10.09 -6.85 3.64
C SER A 95 -10.24 -8.22 2.96
N ASP A 96 -11.43 -8.58 2.54
CA ASP A 96 -11.74 -9.73 1.68
C ASP A 96 -11.59 -9.42 0.19
N GLN A 97 -11.49 -8.14 -0.18
CA GLN A 97 -11.26 -7.66 -1.54
C GLN A 97 -9.81 -7.23 -1.74
N LEU A 98 -9.29 -6.36 -0.85
CA LEU A 98 -7.93 -5.85 -0.95
C LEU A 98 -7.29 -5.78 0.44
N THR A 99 -5.99 -6.10 0.53
CA THR A 99 -5.23 -6.01 1.78
C THR A 99 -3.85 -5.39 1.59
N MET A 100 -3.48 -4.51 2.52
CA MET A 100 -2.14 -3.97 2.69
C MET A 100 -1.50 -4.35 4.04
N ALA A 101 -2.07 -5.31 4.76
CA ALA A 101 -1.70 -5.68 6.12
C ALA A 101 -0.20 -6.00 6.33
N ASN A 102 0.53 -6.38 5.28
CA ASN A 102 1.98 -6.62 5.31
C ASN A 102 2.74 -5.73 4.32
N ALA A 103 2.09 -4.70 3.78
CA ALA A 103 2.70 -3.82 2.79
C ALA A 103 3.75 -2.91 3.42
N ALA A 104 4.84 -2.67 2.70
CA ALA A 104 5.69 -1.51 2.98
C ALA A 104 4.92 -0.24 2.60
N VAL A 105 4.86 0.74 3.52
CA VAL A 105 4.10 1.99 3.34
C VAL A 105 5.07 3.15 3.23
N GLN A 106 4.90 4.00 2.21
CA GLN A 106 5.56 5.30 2.14
C GLN A 106 4.52 6.42 2.18
N VAL A 107 4.66 7.32 3.16
CA VAL A 107 3.81 8.50 3.33
C VAL A 107 4.49 9.71 2.72
N THR A 108 3.83 10.37 1.77
CA THR A 108 4.41 11.47 0.96
C THR A 108 4.08 12.86 1.48
N ASP A 109 3.20 12.99 2.48
CA ASP A 109 2.81 14.25 3.11
C ASP A 109 3.22 14.34 4.58
N GLU A 110 3.05 15.52 5.19
CA GLU A 110 3.36 15.78 6.59
C GLU A 110 2.50 14.93 7.53
N VAL A 111 3.17 14.20 8.43
CA VAL A 111 2.51 13.42 9.49
C VAL A 111 2.95 13.86 10.89
N ASN A 112 2.22 13.39 11.90
CA ASN A 112 2.54 13.51 13.33
C ASN A 112 2.47 12.14 14.00
N LEU A 113 2.77 12.08 15.31
CA LEU A 113 2.73 10.83 16.08
C LEU A 113 1.38 10.10 15.98
N SER A 114 0.25 10.81 15.96
CA SER A 114 -1.07 10.16 15.85
C SER A 114 -1.21 9.43 14.54
N LYS A 115 -0.93 10.11 13.42
CA LYS A 115 -0.98 9.54 12.06
C LYS A 115 -0.02 8.34 11.91
N VAL A 116 1.18 8.42 12.47
CA VAL A 116 2.12 7.29 12.47
C VAL A 116 1.57 6.09 13.24
N ASN A 117 0.91 6.32 14.39
CA ASN A 117 0.28 5.23 15.14
C ASN A 117 -0.88 4.59 14.39
N ASP A 118 -1.69 5.38 13.66
CA ASP A 118 -2.79 4.86 12.84
C ASP A 118 -2.21 3.92 11.77
N LEU A 119 -1.21 4.34 11.01
CA LEU A 119 -0.57 3.50 9.99
C LEU A 119 0.06 2.22 10.57
N ARG A 120 0.63 2.29 11.79
CA ARG A 120 1.17 1.10 12.47
C ARG A 120 0.10 0.10 12.91
N ALA A 121 -1.14 0.53 13.00
CA ALA A 121 -2.27 -0.38 13.23
C ALA A 121 -2.72 -1.09 11.94
N ASP A 122 -2.51 -0.47 10.77
CA ASP A 122 -3.02 -0.91 9.48
C ASP A 122 -2.05 -1.86 8.76
N THR A 123 -0.74 -1.75 9.05
CA THR A 123 0.28 -2.62 8.43
C THR A 123 1.33 -3.13 9.43
N THR A 124 1.83 -4.33 9.19
CA THR A 124 3.05 -4.87 9.84
C THR A 124 4.30 -4.64 8.98
N GLY A 125 4.16 -4.08 7.77
CA GLY A 125 5.29 -3.69 6.93
C GLY A 125 5.99 -2.43 7.45
N ASN A 126 7.15 -2.11 6.87
CA ASN A 126 7.89 -0.91 7.24
C ASN A 126 7.14 0.36 6.79
N ILE A 127 7.18 1.41 7.59
CA ILE A 127 6.57 2.70 7.29
C ILE A 127 7.68 3.73 7.07
N THR A 128 7.81 4.25 5.86
CA THR A 128 8.69 5.35 5.50
C THR A 128 7.90 6.65 5.51
N VAL A 129 8.40 7.66 6.19
CA VAL A 129 7.78 8.98 6.32
C VAL A 129 8.67 10.02 5.67
N ASP A 130 8.15 10.77 4.69
CA ASP A 130 8.91 11.81 4.00
C ASP A 130 8.99 13.11 4.83
N GLU A 131 7.92 13.47 5.54
CA GLU A 131 7.88 14.66 6.40
C GLU A 131 7.15 14.37 7.73
N ILE A 132 7.78 14.78 8.86
CA ILE A 132 7.18 14.67 10.19
C ILE A 132 7.24 15.98 10.94
N LYS A 133 6.12 16.38 11.53
CA LYS A 133 6.01 17.60 12.31
C LYS A 133 5.23 17.36 13.60
N ASP A 134 5.93 17.58 14.72
CA ASP A 134 5.31 17.43 16.05
C ASP A 134 6.13 18.17 17.10
N ASN A 135 5.67 18.14 18.35
CA ASN A 135 6.44 18.63 19.48
C ASN A 135 7.58 17.63 19.84
N LYS A 136 8.56 18.11 20.58
CA LYS A 136 9.75 17.32 20.94
C LYS A 136 9.42 15.98 21.63
N VAL A 137 8.37 15.92 22.45
CA VAL A 137 7.99 14.70 23.19
C VAL A 137 7.44 13.65 22.24
N ASN A 138 6.56 14.06 21.34
CA ASN A 138 5.97 13.17 20.34
C ASN A 138 7.02 12.68 19.33
N LEU A 139 7.93 13.54 18.87
CA LEU A 139 9.03 13.14 18.00
C LEU A 139 9.96 12.11 18.68
N ALA A 140 10.21 12.27 19.99
CA ALA A 140 10.96 11.27 20.74
C ALA A 140 10.20 9.93 20.82
N ALA A 141 8.87 9.96 20.93
CA ALA A 141 8.04 8.75 20.91
C ALA A 141 8.05 8.08 19.51
N VAL A 142 7.97 8.85 18.42
CA VAL A 142 8.12 8.29 17.05
C VAL A 142 9.49 7.65 16.87
N ASN A 143 10.55 8.30 17.35
CA ASN A 143 11.91 7.75 17.27
C ASN A 143 12.07 6.42 18.06
N ALA A 144 11.24 6.18 19.06
CA ALA A 144 11.22 4.90 19.77
C ALA A 144 10.63 3.75 18.92
N PHE A 145 9.95 4.05 17.82
CA PHE A 145 9.47 3.07 16.84
C PHE A 145 10.53 2.78 15.74
N VAL A 146 11.59 3.59 15.69
CA VAL A 146 12.77 3.32 14.85
C VAL A 146 13.60 2.26 15.59
N VAL A 147 13.23 1.01 15.43
CA VAL A 147 13.96 -0.12 15.99
C VAL A 147 14.87 -0.69 14.91
N GLU A 148 15.92 -1.39 15.32
CA GLU A 148 16.97 -1.96 14.48
C GLU A 148 16.43 -2.50 13.13
N GLU A 149 17.08 -2.09 12.05
CA GLU A 149 16.78 -2.43 10.66
C GLU A 149 16.35 -3.90 10.51
N GLY A 150 15.08 -4.13 10.09
CA GLY A 150 14.57 -5.46 9.76
C GLY A 150 13.48 -6.04 10.66
N VAL A 151 12.95 -5.28 11.62
CA VAL A 151 11.76 -5.68 12.39
C VAL A 151 10.50 -5.18 11.68
N ALA A 152 9.50 -6.03 11.50
CA ALA A 152 8.23 -5.69 10.85
C ALA A 152 7.51 -4.55 11.61
N GLY A 153 6.99 -3.56 10.88
CA GLY A 153 6.30 -2.41 11.45
C GLY A 153 7.20 -1.27 11.92
N ASP A 154 8.49 -1.26 11.51
CA ASP A 154 9.42 -0.19 11.85
C ASP A 154 9.09 1.11 11.10
N VAL A 155 9.29 2.24 11.79
CA VAL A 155 9.17 3.58 11.19
C VAL A 155 10.56 4.03 10.74
N ILE A 156 10.69 4.34 9.45
CA ILE A 156 11.95 4.78 8.83
C ILE A 156 11.92 6.28 8.68
N LEU A 157 12.84 6.98 9.34
CA LEU A 157 12.99 8.43 9.33
C LEU A 157 14.33 8.90 8.73
N SER A 158 15.11 8.00 8.13
CA SER A 158 16.50 8.30 7.71
C SER A 158 16.61 9.41 6.66
N GLU A 159 15.55 9.64 5.87
CA GLU A 159 15.48 10.66 4.83
C GLU A 159 14.35 11.67 5.07
N SER A 160 13.72 11.65 6.26
CA SER A 160 12.56 12.49 6.59
C SER A 160 12.94 13.92 6.91
N ASP A 161 12.16 14.88 6.45
CA ASP A 161 12.19 16.26 6.94
C ASP A 161 11.51 16.35 8.30
N ILE A 162 12.26 16.75 9.34
CA ILE A 162 11.76 16.79 10.72
C ILE A 162 11.54 18.23 11.16
N THR A 163 10.29 18.59 11.43
CA THR A 163 9.89 19.90 11.97
C THR A 163 9.47 19.78 13.43
N VAL A 164 10.18 20.48 14.33
CA VAL A 164 9.84 20.56 15.76
C VAL A 164 8.96 21.76 16.02
N THR A 165 7.71 21.54 16.45
CA THR A 165 6.82 22.63 16.85
C THR A 165 7.23 23.18 18.21
N ALA A 166 7.30 24.51 18.35
CA ALA A 166 7.66 25.15 19.61
C ALA A 166 6.61 24.88 20.70
N VAL A 167 7.08 24.50 21.89
CA VAL A 167 6.23 24.49 23.08
C VAL A 167 6.00 25.93 23.51
N SER A 168 4.76 26.43 23.40
CA SER A 168 4.39 27.73 23.96
C SER A 168 4.44 27.64 25.48
N TYR A 169 5.50 28.16 26.10
CA TYR A 169 5.50 28.37 27.55
C TYR A 169 4.64 29.62 27.83
N THR A 170 3.41 29.45 28.24
CA THR A 170 2.69 30.49 28.96
C THR A 170 3.34 30.63 30.31
N HIS A 171 4.16 31.67 30.46
CA HIS A 171 4.62 32.09 31.79
C HIS A 171 3.38 32.54 32.59
N LEU A 172 2.94 31.68 33.49
CA LEU A 172 2.14 32.12 34.62
C LEU A 172 3.04 33.08 35.45
N ARG A 173 2.88 34.41 35.20
CA ARG A 173 3.38 35.38 36.18
C ARG A 173 2.61 35.12 37.48
N ALA A 174 3.33 34.59 38.48
CA ALA A 174 2.86 34.67 39.84
C ALA A 174 2.73 36.17 40.16
N HIS A 175 1.52 36.64 40.40
CA HIS A 175 1.28 37.91 41.04
C HIS A 175 1.65 37.74 42.51
N GLU A 176 2.76 38.36 42.93
CA GLU A 176 2.99 38.76 44.30
C GLU A 176 2.05 39.89 44.69
#